data_18aab94636d0b430a4c324b02cc05506
#
_entry.id   18aab94636d0b430a4c324b02cc05506
#
_cell.length_a   1.000
_cell.length_b   1.000
_cell.length_c   1.000
_cell.angle_alpha   90.00
_cell.angle_beta   90.00
_cell.angle_gamma   90.00
#
_symmetry.space_group_name_H-M   'P 1'
#
loop_
_entity.id
_entity.type
_entity.pdbx_description
1 polymer ?
#
loop_
_entity_poly.entity_id
_entity_poly.type
_entity_poly.pdbx_seq_one_letter_code
_entity_poly.pdbx_strand_id
1 'polypeptide(L)'
;MQYTKLSGLTLALLCALPVSAAEKPDLVLQITVDGLRADLIERYKHNFGEGGFRYLMDDGTYYTNANYQHGNTETIVGHVSLATGAPPSVHGMVGNVWYDRSEERLVYNVEDGNYKMLTAGAGVDKATEIDPTQKTAQGDGRSPEPILSTTFGDELTISNSGKSKVFGVSVKDRGAISLAGHSGKAFWFSKAQSEFVTSNYYYDEYPDWVSRWNEKAIAAQYSKQKWELSLPREKYTLQEHDTEHKVKLGDFQRTFPHPYGPASYKYYSTTLTVSPAGDEITENFASTLLMQEKLGQGEVTDYLSVSFSSNDYVVHLYGPESLETEDNLIRLDKTIAKLLKTVDNQVGLKNTLIVLSADHGVPESSPAANALGFNQAQYFNKDTLLSSGVEKRLKDEFGLTKDAIRLYAQPYIYLNHDLIAEKKLDLAKVQEAIADEIAKVKGVAFAVSSSDIAANRVPDTHVMQLIKNNYHPARSGDVYVVFAPRSYINDMEGLQIASTHGSPWKYDTHVPVIFAGYDVEAQKISRAITPYDIAPTLSNKLGITQPSGSIGEVLQEVTE
;
A
#
# COMPACT_ATOMS: atom_id res chain seq x y z
N MET A 1 3.48 -24.38 -89.55
CA MET A 1 2.66 -23.46 -88.78
C MET A 1 2.86 -23.78 -87.29
N GLN A 2 3.76 -23.03 -86.63
CA GLN A 2 4.05 -23.19 -85.20
C GLN A 2 3.35 -22.06 -84.47
N TYR A 3 2.53 -22.42 -83.49
CA TYR A 3 1.89 -21.46 -82.57
C TYR A 3 2.72 -21.37 -81.30
N THR A 4 3.35 -20.23 -81.07
CA THR A 4 4.04 -19.85 -79.84
C THR A 4 3.00 -19.35 -78.83
N LYS A 5 2.88 -19.99 -77.66
CA LYS A 5 2.07 -19.51 -76.54
C LYS A 5 2.92 -18.57 -75.69
N LEU A 6 2.55 -17.31 -75.59
CA LEU A 6 3.07 -16.36 -74.62
C LEU A 6 2.36 -16.62 -73.28
N SER A 7 3.12 -17.01 -72.27
CA SER A 7 2.62 -17.05 -70.88
C SER A 7 2.92 -15.72 -70.22
N GLY A 8 1.86 -14.94 -69.92
CA GLY A 8 1.97 -13.73 -69.13
C GLY A 8 2.13 -14.05 -67.65
N LEU A 9 3.25 -13.63 -67.06
CA LEU A 9 3.51 -13.69 -65.62
C LEU A 9 2.93 -12.41 -64.99
N THR A 10 1.79 -12.53 -64.29
CA THR A 10 1.21 -11.42 -63.52
C THR A 10 1.92 -11.34 -62.18
N LEU A 11 2.77 -10.34 -62.01
CA LEU A 11 3.44 -10.02 -60.74
C LEU A 11 2.43 -9.29 -59.81
N ALA A 12 1.89 -10.00 -58.82
CA ALA A 12 1.07 -9.39 -57.78
C ALA A 12 1.98 -8.63 -56.82
N LEU A 13 1.97 -7.29 -56.88
CA LEU A 13 2.59 -6.42 -55.88
C LEU A 13 1.69 -6.49 -54.63
N LEU A 14 2.11 -7.25 -53.60
CA LEU A 14 1.55 -7.11 -52.25
C LEU A 14 2.07 -5.76 -51.69
N CYS A 15 1.23 -4.74 -51.70
CA CYS A 15 1.43 -3.55 -50.89
C CYS A 15 1.28 -3.98 -49.42
N ALA A 16 2.40 -4.22 -48.72
CA ALA A 16 2.42 -4.25 -47.28
C ALA A 16 2.06 -2.84 -46.79
N LEU A 17 0.81 -2.64 -46.39
CA LEU A 17 0.45 -1.47 -45.60
C LEU A 17 1.33 -1.50 -44.34
N PRO A 18 1.99 -0.39 -43.97
CA PRO A 18 2.64 -0.35 -42.68
C PRO A 18 1.56 -0.57 -41.64
N VAL A 19 1.65 -1.67 -40.88
CA VAL A 19 0.93 -1.81 -39.63
C VAL A 19 1.51 -0.70 -38.77
N SER A 20 0.79 0.41 -38.62
CA SER A 20 1.11 1.40 -37.61
C SER A 20 1.09 0.65 -36.28
N ALA A 21 2.25 0.53 -35.64
CA ALA A 21 2.27 0.08 -34.26
C ALA A 21 1.31 1.01 -33.49
N ALA A 22 0.39 0.44 -32.73
CA ALA A 22 -0.47 1.25 -31.87
C ALA A 22 0.42 2.18 -31.04
N GLU A 23 0.12 3.48 -31.07
CA GLU A 23 0.82 4.44 -30.22
C GLU A 23 0.68 3.98 -28.77
N LYS A 24 1.74 4.09 -27.98
CA LYS A 24 1.76 3.76 -26.56
C LYS A 24 1.91 5.05 -25.76
N PRO A 25 1.45 5.09 -24.50
CA PRO A 25 1.73 6.26 -23.67
C PRO A 25 3.24 6.43 -23.48
N ASP A 26 3.70 7.67 -23.42
CA ASP A 26 5.10 7.97 -23.12
C ASP A 26 5.44 7.69 -21.66
N LEU A 27 4.43 7.84 -20.78
CA LEU A 27 4.55 7.64 -19.33
C LEU A 27 3.34 6.87 -18.79
N VAL A 28 3.58 5.95 -17.88
CA VAL A 28 2.56 5.45 -16.94
C VAL A 28 2.81 6.12 -15.59
N LEU A 29 1.82 6.84 -15.08
CA LEU A 29 1.82 7.44 -13.74
C LEU A 29 0.87 6.67 -12.85
N GLN A 30 1.39 5.95 -11.85
CA GLN A 30 0.59 5.28 -10.84
C GLN A 30 0.60 6.09 -9.54
N ILE A 31 -0.56 6.55 -9.11
CA ILE A 31 -0.77 7.27 -7.86
C ILE A 31 -1.42 6.30 -6.88
N THR A 32 -0.77 6.06 -5.75
CA THR A 32 -1.33 5.31 -4.63
C THR A 32 -1.57 6.27 -3.48
N VAL A 33 -2.77 6.28 -2.92
CA VAL A 33 -3.07 7.04 -1.70
C VAL A 33 -3.28 6.04 -0.57
N ASP A 34 -2.28 5.94 0.31
CA ASP A 34 -2.24 4.98 1.42
C ASP A 34 -3.42 5.22 2.38
N GLY A 35 -4.20 4.18 2.66
CA GLY A 35 -5.35 4.25 3.55
C GLY A 35 -6.58 4.99 3.00
N LEU A 36 -6.72 5.17 1.69
CA LEU A 36 -7.85 5.89 1.10
C LEU A 36 -9.06 4.96 0.87
N ARG A 37 -10.03 5.04 1.74
CA ARG A 37 -11.34 4.40 1.54
C ARG A 37 -12.14 5.10 0.43
N ALA A 38 -12.74 4.30 -0.47
CA ALA A 38 -13.37 4.80 -1.70
C ALA A 38 -14.46 5.86 -1.50
N ASP A 39 -15.23 5.81 -0.39
CA ASP A 39 -16.30 6.77 -0.14
C ASP A 39 -15.80 8.18 0.23
N LEU A 40 -14.55 8.31 0.69
CA LEU A 40 -14.02 9.60 1.17
C LEU A 40 -13.85 10.62 0.03
N ILE A 41 -13.42 10.19 -1.15
CA ILE A 41 -13.28 11.12 -2.29
C ILE A 41 -14.64 11.60 -2.82
N GLU A 42 -15.66 10.74 -2.79
CA GLU A 42 -17.02 11.16 -3.14
C GLU A 42 -17.62 12.10 -2.08
N ARG A 43 -17.37 11.82 -0.81
CA ARG A 43 -17.87 12.60 0.34
C ARG A 43 -17.38 14.05 0.31
N TYR A 44 -16.10 14.25 -0.01
CA TYR A 44 -15.44 15.55 0.03
C TYR A 44 -15.27 16.21 -1.33
N LYS A 45 -15.80 15.59 -2.41
CA LYS A 45 -15.68 16.08 -3.79
C LYS A 45 -16.04 17.56 -3.96
N HIS A 46 -17.01 18.05 -3.20
CA HIS A 46 -17.48 19.43 -3.27
C HIS A 46 -16.42 20.47 -2.85
N ASN A 47 -15.40 20.06 -2.11
CA ASN A 47 -14.27 20.89 -1.66
C ASN A 47 -12.99 20.71 -2.50
N PHE A 48 -12.99 19.76 -3.45
CA PHE A 48 -11.84 19.51 -4.33
C PHE A 48 -11.78 20.54 -5.48
N GLY A 49 -10.54 20.88 -5.89
CA GLY A 49 -10.27 21.66 -7.08
C GLY A 49 -10.52 20.88 -8.39
N GLU A 50 -10.36 21.56 -9.52
CA GLU A 50 -10.62 20.93 -10.84
C GLU A 50 -9.47 20.02 -11.31
N GLY A 51 -8.24 20.22 -10.82
CA GLY A 51 -7.04 19.57 -11.38
C GLY A 51 -6.52 18.35 -10.63
N GLY A 52 -7.15 17.95 -9.50
CA GLY A 52 -6.74 16.83 -8.67
C GLY A 52 -7.70 15.63 -8.77
N PHE A 53 -8.28 15.23 -7.64
CA PHE A 53 -9.24 14.12 -7.62
C PHE A 53 -10.42 14.34 -8.57
N ARG A 54 -10.92 15.58 -8.69
CA ARG A 54 -12.04 15.85 -9.61
C ARG A 54 -11.69 15.60 -11.05
N TYR A 55 -10.51 16.02 -11.53
CA TYR A 55 -10.03 15.68 -12.88
C TYR A 55 -10.08 14.16 -13.10
N LEU A 56 -9.50 13.39 -12.17
CA LEU A 56 -9.48 11.94 -12.29
C LEU A 56 -10.88 11.32 -12.29
N MET A 57 -11.78 11.81 -11.42
CA MET A 57 -13.14 11.26 -11.27
C MET A 57 -14.08 11.67 -12.42
N ASP A 58 -13.91 12.87 -12.98
CA ASP A 58 -14.84 13.46 -13.94
C ASP A 58 -14.39 13.23 -15.40
N ASP A 59 -13.06 13.22 -15.65
CA ASP A 59 -12.46 13.05 -16.98
C ASP A 59 -11.85 11.64 -17.19
N GLY A 60 -11.90 10.77 -16.18
CA GLY A 60 -11.37 9.40 -16.24
C GLY A 60 -12.44 8.31 -16.19
N THR A 61 -11.99 7.06 -16.33
CA THR A 61 -12.79 5.86 -16.06
C THR A 61 -12.71 5.52 -14.58
N TYR A 62 -13.79 5.82 -13.84
CA TYR A 62 -13.88 5.63 -12.40
C TYR A 62 -14.70 4.40 -12.02
N TYR A 63 -14.04 3.40 -11.43
CA TYR A 63 -14.66 2.19 -10.88
C TYR A 63 -15.03 2.42 -9.41
N THR A 64 -16.33 2.44 -9.12
CA THR A 64 -16.86 2.75 -7.78
C THR A 64 -17.00 1.54 -6.87
N ASN A 65 -16.70 0.33 -7.35
CA ASN A 65 -16.87 -0.91 -6.61
C ASN A 65 -15.64 -1.82 -6.75
N ALA A 66 -14.48 -1.28 -6.43
CA ALA A 66 -13.23 -2.02 -6.40
C ALA A 66 -12.96 -2.53 -4.98
N ASN A 67 -12.72 -3.83 -4.82
CA ASN A 67 -12.49 -4.44 -3.52
C ASN A 67 -11.33 -5.42 -3.58
N TYR A 68 -10.40 -5.32 -2.63
CA TYR A 68 -9.35 -6.31 -2.46
C TYR A 68 -9.91 -7.70 -2.15
N GLN A 69 -9.22 -8.72 -2.64
CA GLN A 69 -9.60 -10.11 -2.49
C GLN A 69 -8.66 -10.86 -1.53
N HIS A 70 -8.13 -10.18 -0.50
CA HIS A 70 -7.33 -10.78 0.57
C HIS A 70 -7.79 -10.32 1.95
N GLY A 71 -7.41 -11.08 2.97
CA GLY A 71 -7.95 -10.92 4.33
C GLY A 71 -7.18 -9.94 5.20
N ASN A 72 -5.88 -9.71 4.95
CA ASN A 72 -5.06 -8.74 5.67
C ASN A 72 -4.74 -7.54 4.80
N THR A 73 -5.38 -6.43 5.05
CA THR A 73 -5.30 -5.20 4.29
C THR A 73 -4.27 -4.23 4.90
N GLU A 74 -3.03 -4.68 5.01
CA GLU A 74 -1.89 -3.85 5.44
C GLU A 74 -1.14 -3.25 4.26
N THR A 75 -0.39 -2.17 4.51
CA THR A 75 0.28 -1.35 3.49
C THR A 75 1.05 -2.15 2.45
N ILE A 76 2.01 -3.01 2.88
CA ILE A 76 2.82 -3.78 1.93
C ILE A 76 1.98 -4.76 1.12
N VAL A 77 0.94 -5.34 1.74
CA VAL A 77 0.05 -6.32 1.10
C VAL A 77 -0.68 -5.67 -0.08
N GLY A 78 -1.28 -4.51 0.16
CA GLY A 78 -1.97 -3.75 -0.88
C GLY A 78 -1.04 -3.21 -1.95
N HIS A 79 0.09 -2.60 -1.58
CA HIS A 79 1.06 -2.06 -2.55
C HIS A 79 1.62 -3.15 -3.47
N VAL A 80 2.01 -4.31 -2.94
CA VAL A 80 2.53 -5.40 -3.78
C VAL A 80 1.40 -6.02 -4.63
N SER A 81 0.18 -6.07 -4.11
CA SER A 81 -0.98 -6.48 -4.91
C SER A 81 -1.24 -5.54 -6.09
N LEU A 82 -1.11 -4.21 -5.89
CA LEU A 82 -1.19 -3.22 -6.98
C LEU A 82 -0.08 -3.39 -8.02
N ALA A 83 1.14 -3.68 -7.56
CA ALA A 83 2.31 -3.85 -8.41
C ALA A 83 2.28 -5.13 -9.25
N THR A 84 1.66 -6.20 -8.73
CA THR A 84 1.75 -7.57 -9.29
C THR A 84 0.45 -8.10 -9.86
N GLY A 85 -0.70 -7.56 -9.47
CA GLY A 85 -2.01 -8.15 -9.77
C GLY A 85 -2.24 -9.50 -9.09
N ALA A 86 -1.49 -9.81 -8.03
CA ALA A 86 -1.48 -11.09 -7.35
C ALA A 86 -1.96 -10.97 -5.89
N PRO A 87 -2.47 -12.07 -5.28
CA PRO A 87 -2.78 -12.12 -3.86
C PRO A 87 -1.53 -12.42 -3.01
N PRO A 88 -1.57 -12.15 -1.68
CA PRO A 88 -0.50 -12.46 -0.73
C PRO A 88 -0.02 -13.91 -0.76
N SER A 89 -0.92 -14.85 -1.00
CA SER A 89 -0.59 -16.28 -1.14
C SER A 89 0.38 -16.57 -2.30
N VAL A 90 0.49 -15.66 -3.26
CA VAL A 90 1.36 -15.77 -4.43
C VAL A 90 2.58 -14.86 -4.30
N HIS A 91 2.37 -13.56 -4.05
CA HIS A 91 3.48 -12.61 -3.95
C HIS A 91 4.22 -12.65 -2.60
N GLY A 92 3.71 -13.40 -1.61
CA GLY A 92 4.38 -13.69 -0.36
C GLY A 92 4.30 -12.61 0.72
N MET A 93 3.75 -11.44 0.46
CA MET A 93 3.59 -10.38 1.46
C MET A 93 2.31 -10.59 2.26
N VAL A 94 2.41 -11.34 3.36
CA VAL A 94 1.25 -11.73 4.20
C VAL A 94 0.88 -10.67 5.23
N GLY A 95 1.76 -9.71 5.48
CA GLY A 95 1.60 -8.61 6.42
C GLY A 95 2.81 -7.67 6.39
N ASN A 96 2.75 -6.55 7.12
CA ASN A 96 3.87 -5.63 7.24
C ASN A 96 5.08 -6.27 7.94
N VAL A 97 4.83 -7.27 8.75
CA VAL A 97 5.83 -8.14 9.38
C VAL A 97 5.32 -9.57 9.41
N TRP A 98 6.22 -10.53 9.45
CA TRP A 98 5.90 -11.93 9.74
C TRP A 98 7.00 -12.56 10.58
N TYR A 99 6.67 -13.65 11.28
CA TYR A 99 7.67 -14.42 12.02
C TYR A 99 8.39 -15.37 11.06
N ASP A 100 9.69 -15.13 10.86
CA ASP A 100 10.54 -16.05 10.12
C ASP A 100 10.99 -17.18 11.05
N ARG A 101 10.60 -18.40 10.72
CA ARG A 101 10.89 -19.58 11.54
C ARG A 101 12.36 -20.00 11.49
N SER A 102 13.08 -19.61 10.43
CA SER A 102 14.51 -19.92 10.28
C SER A 102 15.39 -18.96 11.04
N GLU A 103 14.96 -17.69 11.14
CA GLU A 103 15.65 -16.64 11.90
C GLU A 103 15.11 -16.51 13.35
N GLU A 104 14.01 -17.21 13.66
CA GLU A 104 13.31 -17.17 14.96
C GLU A 104 12.94 -15.75 15.44
N ARG A 105 12.61 -14.85 14.51
CA ARG A 105 12.25 -13.45 14.80
C ARG A 105 11.15 -12.93 13.87
N LEU A 106 10.57 -11.78 14.25
CA LEU A 106 9.82 -10.97 13.30
C LEU A 106 10.78 -10.35 12.29
N VAL A 107 10.42 -10.41 11.01
CA VAL A 107 11.13 -9.74 9.91
C VAL A 107 10.23 -8.64 9.32
N TYR A 108 10.84 -7.54 8.96
CA TYR A 108 10.17 -6.45 8.27
C TYR A 108 10.17 -6.68 6.76
N ASN A 109 9.07 -6.41 6.11
CA ASN A 109 8.73 -6.84 4.75
C ASN A 109 9.75 -6.53 3.63
N VAL A 110 10.46 -5.40 3.71
CA VAL A 110 11.50 -4.99 2.74
C VAL A 110 12.89 -4.92 3.37
N GLU A 111 13.06 -5.47 4.60
CA GLU A 111 14.36 -5.60 5.23
C GLU A 111 15.24 -6.60 4.44
N ASP A 112 16.48 -6.20 4.17
CA ASP A 112 17.44 -7.08 3.51
C ASP A 112 18.87 -6.79 4.02
N GLY A 113 19.42 -7.74 4.75
CA GLY A 113 20.75 -7.65 5.34
C GLY A 113 21.90 -7.68 4.31
N ASN A 114 21.64 -8.01 3.05
CA ASN A 114 22.67 -7.97 1.99
C ASN A 114 22.97 -6.55 1.52
N TYR A 115 22.11 -5.61 1.83
CA TYR A 115 22.20 -4.22 1.38
C TYR A 115 22.32 -3.27 2.57
N LYS A 116 22.55 -1.99 2.28
CA LYS A 116 22.63 -0.92 3.26
C LYS A 116 22.12 0.40 2.66
N MET A 117 21.76 1.33 3.51
CA MET A 117 21.44 2.69 3.09
C MET A 117 22.68 3.37 2.51
N LEU A 118 22.51 4.20 1.48
CA LEU A 118 23.60 5.03 0.95
C LEU A 118 24.00 6.14 1.93
N THR A 119 23.04 6.69 2.68
CA THR A 119 23.30 7.66 3.74
C THR A 119 23.44 6.93 5.08
N ALA A 120 24.57 7.09 5.73
CA ALA A 120 24.80 6.52 7.06
C ALA A 120 23.82 7.12 8.09
N GLY A 121 23.20 6.27 8.90
CA GLY A 121 22.23 6.68 9.91
C GLY A 121 20.87 7.12 9.34
N ALA A 122 20.58 6.80 8.08
CA ALA A 122 19.29 7.09 7.46
C ALA A 122 18.23 5.99 7.68
N GLY A 123 18.59 4.93 8.39
CA GLY A 123 17.66 3.88 8.80
C GLY A 123 16.62 4.36 9.82
N VAL A 124 15.83 3.42 10.31
CA VAL A 124 14.74 3.71 11.25
C VAL A 124 15.29 4.15 12.61
N ASP A 125 15.03 5.39 13.02
CA ASP A 125 15.24 5.82 14.40
C ASP A 125 14.12 5.29 15.30
N LYS A 126 14.36 4.18 15.96
CA LYS A 126 13.38 3.51 16.84
C LYS A 126 12.86 4.39 17.98
N ALA A 127 13.58 5.47 18.32
CA ALA A 127 13.20 6.40 19.39
C ALA A 127 12.16 7.44 18.96
N THR A 128 11.99 7.67 17.65
CA THR A 128 11.08 8.66 17.08
C THR A 128 10.09 8.05 16.10
N GLU A 129 10.30 6.81 15.66
CA GLU A 129 9.38 6.08 14.79
C GLU A 129 8.10 5.72 15.56
N ILE A 130 6.94 6.01 14.96
CA ILE A 130 5.63 5.66 15.51
C ILE A 130 5.08 4.35 14.95
N ASP A 131 5.53 3.92 13.76
CA ASP A 131 5.13 2.66 13.15
C ASP A 131 5.91 1.49 13.79
N PRO A 132 5.25 0.62 14.58
CA PRO A 132 5.92 -0.47 15.26
C PRO A 132 6.48 -1.51 14.29
N THR A 133 5.91 -1.63 13.08
CA THR A 133 6.35 -2.60 12.09
C THR A 133 7.73 -2.25 11.55
N GLN A 134 8.01 -0.97 11.31
CA GLN A 134 9.34 -0.50 10.91
C GLN A 134 10.40 -0.70 12.00
N LYS A 135 10.00 -0.61 13.28
CA LYS A 135 10.91 -0.83 14.42
C LYS A 135 11.40 -2.28 14.54
N THR A 136 10.69 -3.25 13.95
CA THR A 136 11.10 -4.66 13.97
C THR A 136 12.35 -4.92 13.14
N ALA A 137 12.64 -4.09 12.14
CA ALA A 137 13.83 -4.21 11.32
C ALA A 137 15.10 -4.20 12.19
N GLN A 138 15.98 -5.18 11.95
CA GLN A 138 17.27 -5.28 12.65
C GLN A 138 18.39 -4.57 11.87
N GLY A 139 18.26 -4.50 10.54
CA GLY A 139 19.19 -3.83 9.66
C GLY A 139 18.57 -2.63 8.93
N ASP A 140 19.45 -1.77 8.40
CA ASP A 140 19.04 -0.60 7.62
C ASP A 140 18.83 -0.93 6.15
N GLY A 141 19.35 -2.07 5.66
CA GLY A 141 19.24 -2.48 4.25
C GLY A 141 17.80 -2.71 3.82
N ARG A 142 17.50 -2.30 2.61
CA ARG A 142 16.17 -2.40 1.97
C ARG A 142 16.31 -2.88 0.54
N SER A 143 15.44 -3.82 0.15
CA SER A 143 15.35 -4.31 -1.23
C SER A 143 13.94 -4.86 -1.53
N PRO A 144 13.58 -5.07 -2.80
CA PRO A 144 12.35 -5.76 -3.20
C PRO A 144 12.49 -7.31 -3.20
N GLU A 145 13.66 -7.87 -2.92
CA GLU A 145 13.95 -9.31 -2.99
C GLU A 145 12.92 -10.20 -2.26
N PRO A 146 12.31 -9.76 -1.13
CA PRO A 146 11.27 -10.57 -0.48
C PRO A 146 9.97 -10.72 -1.28
N ILE A 147 9.74 -9.95 -2.36
CA ILE A 147 8.56 -10.06 -3.23
C ILE A 147 8.73 -11.26 -4.17
N LEU A 148 7.79 -12.22 -4.12
CA LEU A 148 7.92 -13.50 -4.83
C LEU A 148 7.25 -13.52 -6.23
N SER A 149 7.00 -12.36 -6.81
CA SER A 149 6.42 -12.20 -8.16
C SER A 149 7.09 -11.05 -8.85
N THR A 150 7.19 -11.09 -10.18
CA THR A 150 7.53 -9.88 -10.95
C THR A 150 6.44 -8.82 -10.77
N THR A 151 6.82 -7.56 -10.90
CA THR A 151 5.91 -6.42 -10.87
C THR A 151 5.63 -5.91 -12.29
N PHE A 152 4.64 -5.03 -12.44
CA PHE A 152 4.41 -4.33 -13.71
C PHE A 152 5.67 -3.58 -14.19
N GLY A 153 6.41 -2.92 -13.28
CA GLY A 153 7.66 -2.24 -13.59
C GLY A 153 8.75 -3.20 -14.10
N ASP A 154 8.82 -4.41 -13.52
CA ASP A 154 9.75 -5.45 -13.98
C ASP A 154 9.42 -5.91 -15.40
N GLU A 155 8.16 -6.22 -15.69
CA GLU A 155 7.72 -6.65 -17.02
C GLU A 155 7.91 -5.55 -18.07
N LEU A 156 7.66 -4.28 -17.69
CA LEU A 156 7.93 -3.14 -18.56
C LEU A 156 9.42 -3.06 -18.92
N THR A 157 10.29 -3.21 -17.93
CA THR A 157 11.75 -3.20 -18.12
C THR A 157 12.22 -4.37 -19.01
N ILE A 158 11.69 -5.57 -18.74
CA ILE A 158 12.00 -6.79 -19.52
C ILE A 158 11.57 -6.63 -20.98
N SER A 159 10.38 -6.06 -21.22
CA SER A 159 9.77 -5.94 -22.56
C SER A 159 10.62 -5.16 -23.57
N ASN A 160 11.49 -4.28 -23.10
CA ASN A 160 12.30 -3.40 -23.93
C ASN A 160 13.81 -3.46 -23.61
N SER A 161 14.24 -4.54 -22.97
CA SER A 161 15.64 -4.80 -22.64
C SER A 161 16.30 -3.71 -21.77
N GLY A 162 15.57 -3.21 -20.80
CA GLY A 162 16.07 -2.26 -19.81
C GLY A 162 16.07 -0.80 -20.24
N LYS A 163 15.38 -0.44 -21.32
CA LYS A 163 15.33 0.95 -21.78
C LYS A 163 14.34 1.82 -21.00
N SER A 164 13.26 1.25 -20.48
CA SER A 164 12.30 1.97 -19.65
C SER A 164 12.90 2.38 -18.31
N LYS A 165 12.63 3.60 -17.91
CA LYS A 165 12.95 4.10 -16.58
C LYS A 165 11.77 3.85 -15.67
N VAL A 166 12.01 3.15 -14.55
CA VAL A 166 11.00 2.72 -13.58
C VAL A 166 11.38 3.30 -12.23
N PHE A 167 10.48 4.09 -11.62
CA PHE A 167 10.73 4.73 -10.34
C PHE A 167 9.55 4.61 -9.38
N GLY A 168 9.87 4.42 -8.09
CA GLY A 168 8.93 4.47 -6.98
C GLY A 168 9.35 5.52 -5.95
N VAL A 169 8.40 6.34 -5.49
CA VAL A 169 8.62 7.41 -4.52
C VAL A 169 7.53 7.39 -3.45
N SER A 170 7.90 7.45 -2.17
CA SER A 170 6.96 7.53 -1.04
C SER A 170 7.66 8.07 0.22
N VAL A 171 6.91 8.50 1.21
CA VAL A 171 7.46 8.70 2.57
C VAL A 171 7.75 7.37 3.27
N LYS A 172 7.02 6.28 2.92
CA LYS A 172 7.26 4.92 3.44
C LYS A 172 8.17 4.14 2.48
N ASP A 173 9.22 3.50 3.00
CA ASP A 173 10.13 2.64 2.22
C ASP A 173 9.38 1.57 1.42
N ARG A 174 8.47 0.84 2.08
CA ARG A 174 7.65 -0.22 1.46
C ARG A 174 6.74 0.29 0.35
N GLY A 175 6.22 1.52 0.47
CA GLY A 175 5.39 2.14 -0.57
C GLY A 175 6.15 2.48 -1.84
N ALA A 176 7.42 2.88 -1.72
CA ALA A 176 8.29 3.16 -2.86
C ALA A 176 8.84 1.87 -3.49
N ILE A 177 9.35 0.96 -2.67
CA ILE A 177 10.06 -0.26 -3.08
C ILE A 177 9.14 -1.23 -3.81
N SER A 178 7.93 -1.47 -3.30
CA SER A 178 6.99 -2.43 -3.88
C SER A 178 6.59 -2.11 -5.31
N LEU A 179 6.36 -0.83 -5.62
CA LEU A 179 5.95 -0.41 -6.95
C LEU A 179 7.11 -0.16 -7.91
N ALA A 180 8.32 0.14 -7.39
CA ALA A 180 9.54 0.14 -8.19
C ALA A 180 9.91 -1.27 -8.68
N GLY A 181 9.59 -2.30 -7.90
CA GLY A 181 9.92 -3.68 -8.19
C GLY A 181 11.42 -3.97 -8.16
N HIS A 182 11.80 -5.10 -8.78
CA HIS A 182 13.18 -5.59 -8.75
C HIS A 182 14.10 -4.84 -9.73
N SER A 183 13.57 -4.37 -10.84
CA SER A 183 14.34 -3.72 -11.91
C SER A 183 14.27 -2.20 -11.92
N GLY A 184 13.39 -1.60 -11.11
CA GLY A 184 13.25 -0.15 -10.98
C GLY A 184 14.22 0.49 -10.00
N LYS A 185 13.93 1.72 -9.62
CA LYS A 185 14.66 2.52 -8.64
C LYS A 185 13.65 3.10 -7.63
N ALA A 186 13.99 3.07 -6.34
CA ALA A 186 13.11 3.54 -5.28
C ALA A 186 13.77 4.59 -4.40
N PHE A 187 13.00 5.60 -4.02
CA PHE A 187 13.38 6.62 -3.06
C PHE A 187 12.29 6.79 -1.99
N TRP A 188 12.71 6.90 -0.73
CA TRP A 188 11.79 7.10 0.39
C TRP A 188 12.34 8.10 1.39
N PHE A 189 11.45 8.65 2.23
CA PHE A 189 11.83 9.70 3.16
C PHE A 189 12.38 9.11 4.46
N SER A 190 13.63 9.46 4.81
CA SER A 190 14.24 9.14 6.09
C SER A 190 13.81 10.17 7.14
N LYS A 191 13.07 9.74 8.16
CA LYS A 191 12.72 10.59 9.30
C LYS A 191 13.95 10.98 10.12
N ALA A 192 14.98 10.11 10.15
CA ALA A 192 16.22 10.36 10.86
C ALA A 192 17.06 11.49 10.24
N GLN A 193 17.02 11.62 8.91
CA GLN A 193 17.81 12.63 8.17
C GLN A 193 16.95 13.79 7.63
N SER A 194 15.62 13.66 7.59
CA SER A 194 14.71 14.61 6.92
C SER A 194 15.00 14.74 5.40
N GLU A 195 15.41 13.67 4.75
CA GLU A 195 15.86 13.60 3.36
C GLU A 195 15.24 12.41 2.63
N PHE A 196 15.21 12.48 1.29
CA PHE A 196 14.95 11.29 0.48
C PHE A 196 16.21 10.46 0.32
N VAL A 197 16.07 9.17 0.56
CA VAL A 197 17.15 8.21 0.61
C VAL A 197 16.86 6.98 -0.24
N THR A 198 17.91 6.18 -0.45
CA THR A 198 17.81 4.87 -1.14
C THR A 198 18.85 3.91 -0.57
N SER A 199 18.80 2.64 -0.98
CA SER A 199 19.78 1.62 -0.62
C SER A 199 20.73 1.31 -1.77
N ASN A 200 21.83 0.63 -1.45
CA ASN A 200 22.78 0.16 -2.46
C ASN A 200 22.28 -1.05 -3.28
N TYR A 201 21.03 -1.50 -3.09
CA TYR A 201 20.32 -2.32 -4.07
C TYR A 201 20.08 -1.56 -5.37
N TYR A 202 19.72 -0.27 -5.24
CA TYR A 202 19.29 0.55 -6.36
C TYR A 202 20.40 1.37 -7.01
N TYR A 203 21.37 1.83 -6.22
CA TYR A 203 22.46 2.71 -6.66
C TYR A 203 23.73 2.47 -5.86
N ASP A 204 24.89 2.59 -6.51
CA ASP A 204 26.19 2.62 -5.83
C ASP A 204 26.43 3.97 -5.15
N GLU A 205 25.94 5.06 -5.76
CA GLU A 205 26.00 6.43 -5.25
C GLU A 205 24.77 7.22 -5.70
N TYR A 206 24.41 8.28 -4.96
CA TYR A 206 23.26 9.10 -5.34
C TYR A 206 23.47 9.79 -6.68
N PRO A 207 22.42 9.85 -7.54
CA PRO A 207 22.43 10.81 -8.65
C PRO A 207 22.63 12.25 -8.13
N ASP A 208 23.44 13.04 -8.83
CA ASP A 208 23.75 14.42 -8.43
C ASP A 208 22.52 15.27 -8.11
N TRP A 209 21.44 15.08 -8.82
CA TRP A 209 20.21 15.83 -8.59
C TRP A 209 19.55 15.49 -7.25
N VAL A 210 19.67 14.24 -6.77
CA VAL A 210 19.17 13.81 -5.43
C VAL A 210 19.98 14.52 -4.35
N SER A 211 21.32 14.50 -4.44
CA SER A 211 22.19 15.21 -3.50
C SER A 211 21.84 16.70 -3.44
N ARG A 212 21.68 17.35 -4.63
CA ARG A 212 21.26 18.76 -4.68
C ARG A 212 19.86 19.03 -4.14
N TRP A 213 18.95 18.06 -4.24
CA TRP A 213 17.61 18.20 -3.68
C TRP A 213 17.66 18.12 -2.14
N ASN A 214 18.42 17.17 -1.60
CA ASN A 214 18.62 17.00 -0.15
C ASN A 214 19.32 18.24 0.46
N GLU A 215 20.32 18.80 -0.22
CA GLU A 215 21.00 20.04 0.20
C GLU A 215 20.05 21.25 0.33
N LYS A 216 18.94 21.27 -0.42
CA LYS A 216 17.93 22.35 -0.28
C LYS A 216 17.11 22.26 1.00
N ALA A 217 17.21 21.15 1.72
CA ALA A 217 16.56 20.91 2.99
C ALA A 217 15.05 21.28 2.97
N ILE A 218 14.32 20.75 1.97
CA ILE A 218 12.90 21.10 1.73
C ILE A 218 12.06 20.86 3.00
N ALA A 219 12.30 19.77 3.71
CA ALA A 219 11.62 19.50 4.98
C ALA A 219 11.80 20.62 6.02
N ALA A 220 12.98 21.27 6.07
CA ALA A 220 13.25 22.35 7.02
C ALA A 220 12.43 23.63 6.76
N GLN A 221 11.85 23.76 5.58
CA GLN A 221 10.99 24.91 5.23
C GLN A 221 9.71 24.96 6.07
N TYR A 222 9.25 23.81 6.58
CA TYR A 222 8.10 23.71 7.47
C TYR A 222 8.43 24.08 8.93
N SER A 223 9.69 24.35 9.26
CA SER A 223 10.12 24.67 10.62
C SER A 223 9.34 25.87 11.19
N LYS A 224 8.75 25.69 12.38
CA LYS A 224 7.90 26.68 13.08
C LYS A 224 6.61 27.03 12.34
N GLN A 225 6.28 26.35 11.23
CA GLN A 225 4.98 26.45 10.61
C GLN A 225 3.95 25.56 11.33
N LYS A 226 2.70 25.66 10.90
CA LYS A 226 1.59 24.89 11.46
C LYS A 226 0.74 24.33 10.31
N TRP A 227 0.18 23.17 10.54
CA TRP A 227 -0.96 22.70 9.75
C TRP A 227 -2.21 23.41 10.27
N GLU A 228 -2.77 24.30 9.47
CA GLU A 228 -4.01 25.02 9.71
C GLU A 228 -5.05 24.61 8.68
N LEU A 229 -6.33 24.83 8.94
CA LEU A 229 -7.38 24.57 7.97
C LEU A 229 -7.10 25.29 6.65
N SER A 230 -7.22 24.60 5.53
CA SER A 230 -6.92 25.12 4.19
C SER A 230 -8.07 25.90 3.56
N LEU A 231 -9.27 25.79 4.13
CA LEU A 231 -10.49 26.50 3.74
C LEU A 231 -11.15 27.17 4.94
N PRO A 232 -12.07 28.14 4.73
CA PRO A 232 -12.92 28.67 5.79
C PRO A 232 -13.71 27.55 6.49
N ARG A 233 -13.86 27.63 7.81
CA ARG A 233 -14.45 26.57 8.67
C ARG A 233 -15.82 26.08 8.19
N GLU A 234 -16.64 26.99 7.69
CA GLU A 234 -18.00 26.72 7.18
C GLU A 234 -18.04 25.87 5.90
N LYS A 235 -16.89 25.63 5.25
CA LYS A 235 -16.77 24.76 4.08
C LYS A 235 -16.64 23.28 4.44
N TYR A 236 -16.21 22.99 5.67
CA TYR A 236 -15.99 21.62 6.12
C TYR A 236 -17.30 20.98 6.57
N THR A 237 -17.44 19.70 6.22
CA THR A 237 -18.58 18.86 6.61
C THR A 237 -18.46 18.40 8.06
N LEU A 238 -17.23 18.08 8.49
CA LEU A 238 -16.97 17.54 9.82
C LEU A 238 -16.73 18.65 10.84
N GLN A 239 -17.09 18.36 12.09
CA GLN A 239 -16.85 19.25 13.22
C GLN A 239 -15.52 18.90 13.89
N GLU A 240 -14.89 19.92 14.49
CA GLU A 240 -13.72 19.69 15.31
C GLU A 240 -14.13 19.13 16.68
N HIS A 241 -13.50 18.04 17.08
CA HIS A 241 -13.72 17.41 18.38
C HIS A 241 -12.37 17.06 19.02
N ASP A 242 -12.15 17.55 20.25
CA ASP A 242 -11.06 17.08 21.11
C ASP A 242 -11.54 15.82 21.84
N THR A 243 -11.23 14.67 21.26
CA THR A 243 -11.63 13.37 21.80
C THR A 243 -10.41 12.58 22.25
N GLU A 244 -10.57 11.81 23.34
CA GLU A 244 -9.46 11.06 23.94
C GLU A 244 -8.86 10.00 23.00
N HIS A 245 -9.64 9.50 22.02
CA HIS A 245 -9.16 8.52 21.07
C HIS A 245 -8.26 9.11 19.96
N LYS A 246 -8.27 10.44 19.76
CA LYS A 246 -7.29 11.10 18.90
C LYS A 246 -5.93 11.14 19.56
N VAL A 247 -4.88 10.96 18.79
CA VAL A 247 -3.50 10.99 19.27
C VAL A 247 -3.05 12.43 19.55
N LYS A 248 -2.38 12.60 20.68
CA LYS A 248 -1.60 13.80 20.97
C LYS A 248 -0.11 13.46 20.88
N LEU A 249 0.55 13.88 19.80
CA LEU A 249 1.98 13.63 19.58
C LEU A 249 2.80 14.87 20.02
N GLY A 250 3.19 14.91 21.29
CA GLY A 250 3.89 16.06 21.86
C GLY A 250 3.07 17.36 21.77
N ASP A 251 3.63 18.38 21.10
CA ASP A 251 2.95 19.67 20.85
C ASP A 251 2.02 19.62 19.63
N PHE A 252 2.06 18.57 18.83
CA PHE A 252 1.14 18.31 17.74
C PHE A 252 -0.21 17.86 18.33
N GLN A 253 -1.16 18.80 18.44
CA GLN A 253 -2.38 18.66 19.23
C GLN A 253 -3.40 17.70 18.61
N ARG A 254 -4.54 17.46 19.30
CA ARG A 254 -5.70 16.70 18.80
C ARG A 254 -6.65 17.53 17.95
N THR A 255 -6.43 18.85 17.93
CA THR A 255 -7.26 19.83 17.23
C THR A 255 -6.39 20.88 16.56
N PHE A 256 -6.91 21.55 15.56
CA PHE A 256 -6.22 22.63 14.86
C PHE A 256 -5.90 23.82 15.78
N PRO A 257 -4.78 24.53 15.54
CA PRO A 257 -3.73 24.22 14.57
C PRO A 257 -2.71 23.20 15.11
N HIS A 258 -2.07 22.45 14.20
CA HIS A 258 -1.04 21.48 14.55
C HIS A 258 0.37 22.05 14.28
N PRO A 259 1.15 22.46 15.28
CA PRO A 259 2.48 23.04 15.08
C PRO A 259 3.50 21.96 14.76
N TYR A 260 4.30 22.15 13.71
CA TYR A 260 5.41 21.24 13.38
C TYR A 260 6.61 21.35 14.34
N GLY A 261 6.72 22.48 15.03
CA GLY A 261 7.87 22.76 15.89
C GLY A 261 9.10 23.23 15.12
N PRO A 262 10.22 23.48 15.81
CA PRO A 262 11.48 23.82 15.17
C PRO A 262 12.11 22.57 14.53
N ALA A 263 12.95 22.72 13.49
CA ALA A 263 13.63 21.60 12.83
C ALA A 263 14.56 20.79 13.78
N SER A 264 14.96 21.37 14.91
CA SER A 264 15.71 20.69 15.97
C SER A 264 14.82 19.86 16.92
N TYR A 265 13.49 19.89 16.76
CA TYR A 265 12.58 19.11 17.59
C TYR A 265 12.73 17.63 17.28
N LYS A 266 12.86 16.81 18.33
CA LYS A 266 13.09 15.36 18.20
C LYS A 266 12.12 14.65 17.24
N TYR A 267 10.85 15.01 17.26
CA TYR A 267 9.80 14.41 16.43
C TYR A 267 9.45 15.25 15.19
N TYR A 268 10.32 16.20 14.81
CA TYR A 268 10.03 17.11 13.70
C TYR A 268 9.66 16.38 12.41
N SER A 269 10.51 15.46 11.94
CA SER A 269 10.24 14.69 10.73
C SER A 269 9.02 13.79 10.87
N THR A 270 8.77 13.27 12.08
CA THR A 270 7.56 12.50 12.37
C THR A 270 6.31 13.39 12.21
N THR A 271 6.31 14.62 12.75
CA THR A 271 5.15 15.53 12.60
C THR A 271 4.89 15.91 11.14
N LEU A 272 5.92 15.99 10.30
CA LEU A 272 5.76 16.20 8.86
C LEU A 272 5.08 15.00 8.19
N THR A 273 5.55 13.79 8.48
CA THR A 273 5.02 12.56 7.84
C THR A 273 3.59 12.21 8.28
N VAL A 274 3.15 12.65 9.47
CA VAL A 274 1.78 12.43 9.97
C VAL A 274 0.82 13.59 9.64
N SER A 275 1.12 14.33 8.59
CA SER A 275 0.39 15.52 8.17
C SER A 275 0.49 15.70 6.64
N PRO A 276 -0.27 16.63 6.04
CA PRO A 276 -0.17 16.92 4.60
C PRO A 276 1.26 17.25 4.13
N ALA A 277 2.12 17.75 5.02
CA ALA A 277 3.50 18.12 4.67
C ALA A 277 4.30 16.95 4.08
N GLY A 278 4.10 15.73 4.58
CA GLY A 278 4.80 14.56 4.04
C GLY A 278 4.43 14.25 2.58
N ASP A 279 3.15 14.38 2.22
CA ASP A 279 2.70 14.19 0.85
C ASP A 279 3.12 15.37 -0.06
N GLU A 280 3.13 16.61 0.45
CA GLU A 280 3.65 17.78 -0.27
C GLU A 280 5.16 17.66 -0.56
N ILE A 281 5.95 17.13 0.39
CA ILE A 281 7.39 16.85 0.24
C ILE A 281 7.60 15.71 -0.78
N THR A 282 6.77 14.67 -0.72
CA THR A 282 6.81 13.54 -1.67
C THR A 282 6.53 14.02 -3.10
N GLU A 283 5.52 14.85 -3.29
CA GLU A 283 5.19 15.46 -4.58
C GLU A 283 6.37 16.30 -5.12
N ASN A 284 6.97 17.12 -4.27
CA ASN A 284 8.10 17.97 -4.66
C ASN A 284 9.29 17.13 -5.14
N PHE A 285 9.59 16.01 -4.44
CA PHE A 285 10.64 15.09 -4.86
C PHE A 285 10.27 14.38 -6.16
N ALA A 286 9.06 13.82 -6.28
CA ALA A 286 8.58 13.11 -7.45
C ALA A 286 8.54 14.01 -8.71
N SER A 287 8.08 15.25 -8.57
CA SER A 287 8.10 16.25 -9.64
C SER A 287 9.54 16.60 -10.08
N THR A 288 10.47 16.72 -9.12
CA THR A 288 11.87 16.94 -9.43
C THR A 288 12.49 15.73 -10.15
N LEU A 289 12.19 14.51 -9.68
CA LEU A 289 12.62 13.26 -10.31
C LEU A 289 12.13 13.19 -11.77
N LEU A 290 10.85 13.42 -12.01
CA LEU A 290 10.25 13.40 -13.34
C LEU A 290 11.03 14.30 -14.32
N MET A 291 11.36 15.53 -13.88
CA MET A 291 12.10 16.50 -14.69
C MET A 291 13.57 16.13 -14.88
N GLN A 292 14.26 15.72 -13.81
CA GLN A 292 15.70 15.43 -13.86
C GLN A 292 16.01 14.15 -14.62
N GLU A 293 15.18 13.12 -14.46
CA GLU A 293 15.30 11.85 -15.18
C GLU A 293 14.68 11.93 -16.60
N LYS A 294 13.97 13.03 -16.92
CA LYS A 294 13.29 13.23 -18.22
C LYS A 294 12.34 12.08 -18.55
N LEU A 295 11.51 11.69 -17.56
CA LEU A 295 10.55 10.59 -17.74
C LEU A 295 9.53 10.95 -18.83
N GLY A 296 9.17 9.95 -19.64
CA GLY A 296 8.25 10.11 -20.77
C GLY A 296 8.80 10.94 -21.93
N GLN A 297 10.12 11.18 -22.00
CA GLN A 297 10.77 11.91 -23.08
C GLN A 297 11.71 11.03 -23.92
N GLY A 298 11.66 9.72 -23.70
CA GLY A 298 12.45 8.71 -24.41
C GLY A 298 11.70 8.11 -25.60
N GLU A 299 12.25 7.00 -26.13
CA GLU A 299 11.66 6.23 -27.24
C GLU A 299 10.69 5.13 -26.76
N VAL A 300 10.65 4.88 -25.46
CA VAL A 300 9.85 3.82 -24.82
C VAL A 300 9.08 4.39 -23.64
N THR A 301 7.99 3.74 -23.28
CA THR A 301 7.19 4.11 -22.12
C THR A 301 8.02 4.02 -20.84
N ASP A 302 8.00 5.07 -20.03
CA ASP A 302 8.56 5.08 -18.67
C ASP A 302 7.45 4.87 -17.61
N TYR A 303 7.84 4.55 -16.38
CA TYR A 303 6.92 4.36 -15.28
C TYR A 303 7.34 5.14 -14.03
N LEU A 304 6.42 5.91 -13.48
CA LEU A 304 6.56 6.60 -12.21
C LEU A 304 5.41 6.20 -11.28
N SER A 305 5.77 5.63 -10.14
CA SER A 305 4.84 5.42 -9.03
C SER A 305 5.09 6.42 -7.91
N VAL A 306 4.02 7.09 -7.48
CA VAL A 306 4.04 8.03 -6.35
C VAL A 306 3.01 7.55 -5.33
N SER A 307 3.49 7.12 -4.14
CA SER A 307 2.63 6.72 -3.04
C SER A 307 2.56 7.83 -1.99
N PHE A 308 1.40 8.47 -1.88
CA PHE A 308 1.08 9.47 -0.87
C PHE A 308 0.66 8.76 0.41
N SER A 309 1.63 8.54 1.31
CA SER A 309 1.44 7.68 2.47
C SER A 309 1.23 8.46 3.78
N SER A 310 1.25 9.78 3.76
CA SER A 310 0.91 10.59 4.94
C SER A 310 -0.56 10.49 5.30
N ASN A 311 -1.45 10.28 4.31
CA ASN A 311 -2.88 10.10 4.56
C ASN A 311 -3.16 8.96 5.55
N ASP A 312 -2.46 7.81 5.42
CA ASP A 312 -2.60 6.69 6.34
C ASP A 312 -2.22 7.05 7.78
N TYR A 313 -1.11 7.76 7.97
CA TYR A 313 -0.76 8.26 9.30
C TYR A 313 -1.80 9.21 9.88
N VAL A 314 -2.39 10.09 9.07
CA VAL A 314 -3.46 11.01 9.51
C VAL A 314 -4.67 10.23 9.99
N VAL A 315 -5.13 9.22 9.24
CA VAL A 315 -6.28 8.41 9.66
C VAL A 315 -5.98 7.54 10.87
N HIS A 316 -4.74 7.09 11.04
CA HIS A 316 -4.33 6.40 12.27
C HIS A 316 -4.44 7.32 13.50
N LEU A 317 -3.98 8.55 13.39
CA LEU A 317 -3.94 9.47 14.52
C LEU A 317 -5.31 10.05 14.87
N TYR A 318 -6.16 10.30 13.88
CA TYR A 318 -7.38 11.10 14.06
C TYR A 318 -8.67 10.37 13.67
N GLY A 319 -8.60 9.29 12.90
CA GLY A 319 -9.75 8.59 12.33
C GLY A 319 -10.24 9.20 11.01
N PRO A 320 -10.85 8.41 10.12
CA PRO A 320 -11.39 8.90 8.83
C PRO A 320 -12.59 9.85 8.99
N GLU A 321 -13.21 9.88 10.17
CA GLU A 321 -14.32 10.76 10.54
C GLU A 321 -13.87 12.09 11.15
N SER A 322 -12.57 12.41 11.12
CA SER A 322 -12.02 13.62 11.73
C SER A 322 -11.92 14.81 10.77
N LEU A 323 -11.94 16.02 11.31
CA LEU A 323 -11.71 17.24 10.56
C LEU A 323 -10.30 17.25 9.93
N GLU A 324 -9.33 16.63 10.62
CA GLU A 324 -7.96 16.46 10.16
C GLU A 324 -7.91 15.63 8.87
N THR A 325 -8.67 14.54 8.81
CA THR A 325 -8.75 13.72 7.59
C THR A 325 -9.43 14.48 6.44
N GLU A 326 -10.51 15.23 6.71
CA GLU A 326 -11.15 16.06 5.69
C GLU A 326 -10.19 17.11 5.12
N ASP A 327 -9.47 17.87 5.99
CA ASP A 327 -8.49 18.88 5.53
C ASP A 327 -7.30 18.24 4.81
N ASN A 328 -6.82 17.10 5.30
CA ASN A 328 -5.74 16.37 4.66
C ASN A 328 -6.09 15.97 3.22
N LEU A 329 -7.29 15.46 2.97
CA LEU A 329 -7.74 15.09 1.63
C LEU A 329 -7.93 16.30 0.71
N ILE A 330 -8.40 17.45 1.24
CA ILE A 330 -8.48 18.71 0.49
C ILE A 330 -7.07 19.20 0.09
N ARG A 331 -6.08 19.03 0.96
CA ARG A 331 -4.68 19.38 0.65
C ARG A 331 -4.06 18.40 -0.32
N LEU A 332 -4.33 17.10 -0.13
CA LEU A 332 -3.86 16.06 -1.04
C LEU A 332 -4.41 16.25 -2.46
N ASP A 333 -5.66 16.68 -2.60
CA ASP A 333 -6.22 17.08 -3.90
C ASP A 333 -5.35 18.13 -4.61
N LYS A 334 -4.93 19.17 -3.87
CA LYS A 334 -4.04 20.21 -4.41
C LYS A 334 -2.65 19.67 -4.73
N THR A 335 -2.16 18.75 -3.93
CA THR A 335 -0.85 18.09 -4.11
C THR A 335 -0.87 17.21 -5.37
N ILE A 336 -1.92 16.42 -5.58
CA ILE A 336 -2.13 15.64 -6.80
C ILE A 336 -2.27 16.56 -8.01
N ALA A 337 -3.04 17.65 -7.92
CA ALA A 337 -3.18 18.62 -8.99
C ALA A 337 -1.83 19.24 -9.40
N LYS A 338 -0.95 19.48 -8.44
CA LYS A 338 0.41 20.00 -8.69
C LYS A 338 1.28 18.97 -9.43
N LEU A 339 1.24 17.70 -9.01
CA LEU A 339 1.92 16.59 -9.69
C LEU A 339 1.42 16.46 -11.13
N LEU A 340 0.10 16.40 -11.33
CA LEU A 340 -0.51 16.28 -12.66
C LEU A 340 -0.15 17.47 -13.57
N LYS A 341 -0.11 18.69 -13.01
CA LYS A 341 0.36 19.87 -13.77
C LYS A 341 1.82 19.74 -14.17
N THR A 342 2.68 19.19 -13.33
CA THR A 342 4.09 18.95 -13.69
C THR A 342 4.20 17.91 -14.80
N VAL A 343 3.43 16.83 -14.72
CA VAL A 343 3.35 15.80 -15.77
C VAL A 343 2.83 16.39 -17.08
N ASP A 344 1.78 17.20 -17.02
CA ASP A 344 1.23 17.87 -18.22
C ASP A 344 2.26 18.75 -18.92
N ASN A 345 3.02 19.52 -18.15
CA ASN A 345 4.07 20.41 -18.68
C ASN A 345 5.26 19.65 -19.28
N GLN A 346 5.59 18.45 -18.77
CA GLN A 346 6.79 17.70 -19.18
C GLN A 346 6.50 16.65 -20.27
N VAL A 347 5.35 16.00 -20.20
CA VAL A 347 4.96 14.86 -21.05
C VAL A 347 3.65 15.15 -21.80
N GLY A 348 2.72 15.83 -21.14
CA GLY A 348 1.34 15.98 -21.56
C GLY A 348 0.43 14.90 -20.97
N LEU A 349 -0.70 15.29 -20.38
CA LEU A 349 -1.65 14.32 -19.81
C LEU A 349 -2.21 13.37 -20.87
N LYS A 350 -2.41 13.83 -22.09
CA LYS A 350 -2.84 13.00 -23.22
C LYS A 350 -1.83 11.92 -23.65
N ASN A 351 -0.57 12.06 -23.27
CA ASN A 351 0.50 11.09 -23.54
C ASN A 351 0.84 10.24 -22.29
N THR A 352 0.14 10.48 -21.19
CA THR A 352 0.37 9.81 -19.91
C THR A 352 -0.84 8.95 -19.56
N LEU A 353 -0.64 7.64 -19.38
CA LEU A 353 -1.65 6.76 -18.79
C LEU A 353 -1.57 6.88 -17.26
N ILE A 354 -2.62 7.38 -16.67
CA ILE A 354 -2.69 7.64 -15.23
C ILE A 354 -3.58 6.59 -14.59
N VAL A 355 -3.15 6.03 -13.46
CA VAL A 355 -4.01 5.21 -12.59
C VAL A 355 -3.88 5.70 -11.15
N LEU A 356 -5.02 5.89 -10.48
CA LEU A 356 -5.09 6.17 -9.05
C LEU A 356 -5.83 5.04 -8.33
N SER A 357 -5.23 4.56 -7.24
CA SER A 357 -5.87 3.62 -6.32
C SER A 357 -5.36 3.84 -4.89
N ALA A 358 -5.73 2.92 -3.99
CA ALA A 358 -5.24 2.84 -2.63
C ALA A 358 -4.84 1.39 -2.31
N ASP A 359 -3.95 1.22 -1.36
CA ASP A 359 -3.49 -0.09 -0.87
C ASP A 359 -4.48 -0.74 0.09
N HIS A 360 -5.29 0.04 0.79
CA HIS A 360 -6.41 -0.37 1.64
C HIS A 360 -7.29 0.83 2.01
N GLY A 361 -8.43 0.55 2.63
CA GLY A 361 -9.25 1.54 3.31
C GLY A 361 -8.98 1.56 4.81
N VAL A 362 -9.94 2.11 5.59
CA VAL A 362 -9.81 2.26 7.05
C VAL A 362 -11.20 2.35 7.70
N PRO A 363 -11.46 1.72 8.88
CA PRO A 363 -12.71 1.88 9.61
C PRO A 363 -12.78 3.22 10.34
N GLU A 364 -13.97 3.62 10.74
CA GLU A 364 -14.17 4.64 11.77
C GLU A 364 -13.51 4.19 13.08
N SER A 365 -13.08 5.15 13.91
CA SER A 365 -12.67 4.86 15.29
C SER A 365 -13.76 4.09 16.03
N SER A 366 -13.40 3.15 16.92
CA SER A 366 -14.40 2.36 17.62
C SER A 366 -15.42 3.22 18.40
N PRO A 367 -15.03 4.31 19.07
CA PRO A 367 -16.00 5.23 19.69
C PRO A 367 -16.94 5.91 18.69
N ALA A 368 -16.44 6.37 17.53
CA ALA A 368 -17.28 6.95 16.50
C ALA A 368 -18.22 5.92 15.87
N ALA A 369 -17.75 4.71 15.63
CA ALA A 369 -18.57 3.60 15.16
C ALA A 369 -19.72 3.28 16.13
N ASN A 370 -19.45 3.26 17.43
CA ASN A 370 -20.48 3.07 18.47
C ASN A 370 -21.52 4.20 18.43
N ALA A 371 -21.09 5.46 18.26
CA ALA A 371 -22.00 6.60 18.12
C ALA A 371 -22.91 6.48 16.89
N LEU A 372 -22.46 5.78 15.84
CA LEU A 372 -23.25 5.45 14.64
C LEU A 372 -24.13 4.20 14.79
N GLY A 373 -24.15 3.56 15.97
CA GLY A 373 -24.98 2.40 16.28
C GLY A 373 -24.30 1.04 16.10
N PHE A 374 -23.00 0.99 15.81
CA PHE A 374 -22.23 -0.25 15.76
C PHE A 374 -21.76 -0.67 17.16
N ASN A 375 -22.70 -1.01 18.04
CA ASN A 375 -22.50 -1.21 19.49
C ASN A 375 -21.50 -2.31 19.88
N GLN A 376 -20.94 -3.06 18.95
CA GLN A 376 -19.91 -4.08 19.19
C GLN A 376 -18.50 -3.59 18.84
N ALA A 377 -18.36 -2.39 18.24
CA ALA A 377 -17.07 -1.81 17.92
C ALA A 377 -16.27 -1.56 19.21
N GLN A 378 -15.02 -2.02 19.24
CA GLN A 378 -14.18 -1.88 20.44
C GLN A 378 -12.70 -1.87 20.11
N TYR A 379 -11.93 -1.16 20.91
CA TYR A 379 -10.49 -1.35 20.96
C TYR A 379 -10.17 -2.64 21.71
N PHE A 380 -9.37 -3.48 21.07
CA PHE A 380 -9.05 -4.80 21.55
C PHE A 380 -7.68 -4.83 22.22
N ASN A 381 -7.58 -5.43 23.42
CA ASN A 381 -6.28 -5.65 24.05
C ASN A 381 -5.72 -7.01 23.60
N LYS A 382 -4.56 -7.02 22.95
CA LYS A 382 -3.88 -8.24 22.46
C LYS A 382 -3.64 -9.28 23.56
N ASP A 383 -3.41 -8.85 24.82
CA ASP A 383 -3.17 -9.76 25.92
C ASP A 383 -4.40 -10.63 26.27
N THR A 384 -5.60 -10.18 25.87
CA THR A 384 -6.84 -10.95 26.06
C THR A 384 -7.00 -12.07 25.03
N LEU A 385 -6.31 -12.01 23.88
CA LEU A 385 -6.30 -13.08 22.88
C LEU A 385 -5.72 -14.38 23.44
N LEU A 386 -4.61 -14.26 24.16
CA LEU A 386 -3.88 -15.39 24.74
C LEU A 386 -4.30 -15.65 26.18
N SER A 387 -5.59 -15.49 26.45
CA SER A 387 -6.19 -15.55 27.78
C SER A 387 -6.20 -16.96 28.38
N SER A 388 -6.65 -17.03 29.64
CA SER A 388 -6.70 -18.25 30.47
C SER A 388 -7.36 -19.48 29.82
N GLY A 389 -8.25 -19.28 28.83
CA GLY A 389 -8.91 -20.39 28.10
C GLY A 389 -7.92 -21.15 27.22
N VAL A 390 -7.08 -20.42 26.45
CA VAL A 390 -6.05 -21.01 25.58
C VAL A 390 -5.00 -21.74 26.43
N GLU A 391 -4.47 -21.11 27.49
CA GLU A 391 -3.48 -21.74 28.37
C GLU A 391 -4.05 -23.00 29.03
N LYS A 392 -5.30 -22.93 29.51
CA LYS A 392 -5.97 -24.08 30.13
C LYS A 392 -6.10 -25.25 29.16
N ARG A 393 -6.57 -25.00 27.94
CA ARG A 393 -6.76 -26.05 26.92
C ARG A 393 -5.44 -26.65 26.46
N LEU A 394 -4.40 -25.83 26.26
CA LEU A 394 -3.06 -26.31 25.94
C LEU A 394 -2.52 -27.26 27.01
N LYS A 395 -2.74 -26.95 28.31
CA LYS A 395 -2.30 -27.76 29.42
C LYS A 395 -3.10 -29.05 29.54
N ASP A 396 -4.42 -28.98 29.50
CA ASP A 396 -5.32 -30.11 29.79
C ASP A 396 -5.30 -31.16 28.66
N GLU A 397 -5.23 -30.73 27.37
CA GLU A 397 -5.30 -31.64 26.24
C GLU A 397 -3.91 -32.10 25.75
N PHE A 398 -2.91 -31.23 25.84
CA PHE A 398 -1.59 -31.47 25.21
C PHE A 398 -0.42 -31.44 26.19
N GLY A 399 -0.62 -31.10 27.44
CA GLY A 399 0.45 -30.94 28.42
C GLY A 399 1.44 -29.82 28.04
N LEU A 400 0.96 -28.82 27.28
CA LEU A 400 1.72 -27.66 26.85
C LEU A 400 1.52 -26.47 27.79
N THR A 401 2.49 -25.55 27.81
CA THR A 401 2.39 -24.26 28.47
C THR A 401 2.24 -23.16 27.43
N LYS A 402 2.16 -21.89 27.85
CA LYS A 402 2.18 -20.72 26.99
C LYS A 402 3.42 -20.66 26.06
N ASP A 403 4.51 -21.37 26.39
CA ASP A 403 5.72 -21.43 25.57
C ASP A 403 5.49 -22.13 24.21
N ALA A 404 4.33 -22.79 24.04
CA ALA A 404 3.87 -23.30 22.76
C ALA A 404 3.47 -22.19 21.78
N ILE A 405 3.26 -20.95 22.27
CA ILE A 405 2.95 -19.79 21.45
C ILE A 405 4.18 -18.88 21.40
N ARG A 406 4.68 -18.61 20.22
CA ARG A 406 5.81 -17.68 20.03
C ARG A 406 5.37 -16.24 20.17
N LEU A 407 4.36 -15.82 19.39
CA LEU A 407 3.82 -14.46 19.41
C LEU A 407 2.53 -14.34 18.60
N TYR A 408 1.90 -13.18 18.71
CA TYR A 408 0.90 -12.67 17.78
C TYR A 408 1.51 -11.55 16.93
N ALA A 409 1.46 -11.70 15.62
CA ALA A 409 1.68 -10.64 14.64
C ALA A 409 0.50 -10.63 13.68
N GLN A 410 -0.22 -9.51 13.61
CA GLN A 410 -1.45 -9.41 12.84
C GLN A 410 -1.30 -9.97 11.43
N PRO A 411 -2.22 -10.81 10.95
CA PRO A 411 -3.40 -11.34 11.65
C PRO A 411 -3.17 -12.71 12.31
N TYR A 412 -1.93 -13.12 12.53
CA TYR A 412 -1.54 -14.50 12.86
C TYR A 412 -1.05 -14.68 14.29
N ILE A 413 -1.38 -15.84 14.88
CA ILE A 413 -0.67 -16.42 16.01
C ILE A 413 0.36 -17.41 15.45
N TYR A 414 1.61 -17.31 15.91
CA TYR A 414 2.71 -18.21 15.56
C TYR A 414 3.02 -19.14 16.71
N LEU A 415 3.18 -20.45 16.42
CA LEU A 415 3.42 -21.49 17.40
C LEU A 415 4.89 -21.93 17.40
N ASN A 416 5.29 -22.54 18.51
CA ASN A 416 6.58 -23.18 18.69
C ASN A 416 6.55 -24.61 18.12
N HIS A 417 6.83 -24.74 16.84
CA HIS A 417 6.80 -26.04 16.16
C HIS A 417 7.79 -27.05 16.75
N ASP A 418 8.97 -26.59 17.19
CA ASP A 418 10.00 -27.47 17.78
C ASP A 418 9.52 -28.10 19.06
N LEU A 419 8.92 -27.31 19.96
CA LEU A 419 8.33 -27.81 21.20
C LEU A 419 7.19 -28.82 20.94
N ILE A 420 6.32 -28.53 19.94
CA ILE A 420 5.20 -29.41 19.57
C ILE A 420 5.73 -30.73 19.01
N ALA A 421 6.77 -30.67 18.16
CA ALA A 421 7.43 -31.85 17.59
C ALA A 421 8.18 -32.66 18.66
N GLU A 422 8.93 -32.03 19.57
CA GLU A 422 9.61 -32.69 20.69
C GLU A 422 8.64 -33.51 21.54
N LYS A 423 7.45 -32.94 21.79
CA LYS A 423 6.39 -33.65 22.52
C LYS A 423 5.60 -34.64 21.69
N LYS A 424 5.95 -34.82 20.41
CA LYS A 424 5.31 -35.75 19.46
C LYS A 424 3.79 -35.48 19.32
N LEU A 425 3.40 -34.22 19.36
CA LEU A 425 2.02 -33.78 19.19
C LEU A 425 1.70 -33.51 17.72
N ASP A 426 0.45 -33.66 17.36
CA ASP A 426 -0.08 -33.31 16.05
C ASP A 426 -0.29 -31.79 15.98
N LEU A 427 0.50 -31.11 15.15
CA LEU A 427 0.44 -29.65 14.98
C LEU A 427 -0.96 -29.17 14.57
N ALA A 428 -1.64 -29.88 13.67
CA ALA A 428 -2.98 -29.49 13.20
C ALA A 428 -3.98 -29.49 14.38
N LYS A 429 -3.92 -30.48 15.26
CA LYS A 429 -4.79 -30.54 16.44
C LYS A 429 -4.51 -29.42 17.45
N VAL A 430 -3.24 -29.06 17.62
CA VAL A 430 -2.86 -27.93 18.48
C VAL A 430 -3.37 -26.62 17.89
N GLN A 431 -3.21 -26.42 16.58
CA GLN A 431 -3.73 -25.24 15.87
C GLN A 431 -5.26 -25.13 15.97
N GLU A 432 -5.99 -26.22 15.71
CA GLU A 432 -7.45 -26.28 15.82
C GLU A 432 -7.93 -25.95 17.25
N ALA A 433 -7.28 -26.52 18.26
CA ALA A 433 -7.62 -26.27 19.66
C ALA A 433 -7.43 -24.81 20.06
N ILE A 434 -6.37 -24.17 19.59
CA ILE A 434 -6.12 -22.73 19.83
C ILE A 434 -7.15 -21.89 19.08
N ALA A 435 -7.42 -22.19 17.80
CA ALA A 435 -8.41 -21.47 17.00
C ALA A 435 -9.80 -21.50 17.66
N ASP A 436 -10.24 -22.67 18.15
CA ASP A 436 -11.50 -22.84 18.86
C ASP A 436 -11.61 -22.00 20.15
N GLU A 437 -10.51 -21.85 20.91
CA GLU A 437 -10.51 -21.02 22.12
C GLU A 437 -10.47 -19.54 21.79
N ILE A 438 -9.68 -19.13 20.79
CA ILE A 438 -9.62 -17.75 20.31
C ILE A 438 -10.98 -17.30 19.77
N ALA A 439 -11.71 -18.17 19.05
CA ALA A 439 -13.04 -17.87 18.54
C ALA A 439 -14.09 -17.57 19.64
N LYS A 440 -13.84 -17.98 20.87
CA LYS A 440 -14.72 -17.69 22.03
C LYS A 440 -14.46 -16.34 22.66
N VAL A 441 -13.34 -15.68 22.30
CA VAL A 441 -12.97 -14.40 22.88
C VAL A 441 -13.90 -13.30 22.35
N LYS A 442 -14.50 -12.54 23.26
CA LYS A 442 -15.42 -11.45 22.90
C LYS A 442 -14.68 -10.42 22.04
N GLY A 443 -15.21 -10.12 20.85
CA GLY A 443 -14.61 -9.20 19.89
C GLY A 443 -13.81 -9.89 18.78
N VAL A 444 -13.64 -11.21 18.86
CA VAL A 444 -13.20 -12.06 17.75
C VAL A 444 -14.43 -12.52 16.98
N ALA A 445 -14.44 -12.34 15.65
CA ALA A 445 -15.50 -12.83 14.78
C ALA A 445 -15.32 -14.33 14.53
N PHE A 446 -14.09 -14.75 14.24
CA PHE A 446 -13.67 -16.15 14.10
C PHE A 446 -12.15 -16.27 14.11
N ALA A 447 -11.67 -17.49 14.32
CA ALA A 447 -10.27 -17.85 14.17
C ALA A 447 -10.19 -19.17 13.38
N VAL A 448 -9.15 -19.32 12.56
CA VAL A 448 -9.02 -20.45 11.63
C VAL A 448 -7.60 -21.00 11.68
N SER A 449 -7.47 -22.33 11.80
CA SER A 449 -6.17 -22.99 11.75
C SER A 449 -5.57 -22.95 10.34
N SER A 450 -4.27 -22.73 10.24
CA SER A 450 -3.55 -22.77 8.95
C SER A 450 -3.61 -24.16 8.31
N SER A 451 -3.70 -25.22 9.11
CA SER A 451 -3.90 -26.59 8.61
C SER A 451 -5.25 -26.77 7.91
N ASP A 452 -6.33 -26.14 8.41
CA ASP A 452 -7.63 -26.18 7.75
C ASP A 452 -7.65 -25.34 6.48
N ILE A 453 -7.00 -24.17 6.50
CA ILE A 453 -6.85 -23.35 5.29
C ILE A 453 -6.10 -24.13 4.20
N ALA A 454 -4.95 -24.70 4.52
CA ALA A 454 -4.12 -25.45 3.60
C ALA A 454 -4.82 -26.71 3.05
N ALA A 455 -5.60 -27.39 3.87
CA ALA A 455 -6.38 -28.56 3.48
C ALA A 455 -7.73 -28.24 2.85
N ASN A 456 -8.07 -26.96 2.67
CA ASN A 456 -9.37 -26.50 2.16
C ASN A 456 -10.57 -27.01 2.98
N ARG A 457 -10.41 -27.16 4.30
CA ARG A 457 -11.44 -27.61 5.25
C ARG A 457 -12.15 -26.43 5.93
N VAL A 458 -12.28 -25.31 5.26
CA VAL A 458 -12.95 -24.11 5.74
C VAL A 458 -14.28 -23.90 5.00
N PRO A 459 -15.28 -23.24 5.62
CA PRO A 459 -16.53 -22.94 4.94
C PRO A 459 -16.33 -22.17 3.63
N ASP A 460 -17.12 -22.50 2.61
CA ASP A 460 -17.10 -21.77 1.34
C ASP A 460 -17.90 -20.46 1.47
N THR A 461 -17.23 -19.44 2.00
CA THR A 461 -17.78 -18.09 2.15
C THR A 461 -16.81 -17.06 1.60
N HIS A 462 -17.31 -15.90 1.21
CA HIS A 462 -16.49 -14.81 0.69
C HIS A 462 -15.33 -14.47 1.64
N VAL A 463 -15.59 -14.32 2.94
CA VAL A 463 -14.53 -13.97 3.91
C VAL A 463 -13.47 -15.07 4.01
N MET A 464 -13.86 -16.36 3.96
CA MET A 464 -12.88 -17.45 3.96
C MET A 464 -12.04 -17.48 2.69
N GLN A 465 -12.61 -17.08 1.55
CA GLN A 465 -11.83 -16.93 0.32
C GLN A 465 -10.77 -15.81 0.48
N LEU A 466 -11.12 -14.67 1.09
CA LEU A 466 -10.15 -13.61 1.38
C LEU A 466 -9.01 -14.11 2.28
N ILE A 467 -9.32 -14.91 3.29
CA ILE A 467 -8.31 -15.49 4.20
C ILE A 467 -7.41 -16.48 3.46
N LYS A 468 -7.98 -17.35 2.59
CA LYS A 468 -7.20 -18.28 1.76
C LYS A 468 -6.24 -17.54 0.84
N ASN A 469 -6.67 -16.45 0.23
CA ASN A 469 -5.84 -15.61 -0.62
C ASN A 469 -4.70 -14.92 0.15
N ASN A 470 -4.83 -14.79 1.48
CA ASN A 470 -3.76 -14.25 2.35
C ASN A 470 -2.77 -15.31 2.85
N TYR A 471 -3.09 -16.59 2.74
CA TYR A 471 -2.27 -17.66 3.30
C TYR A 471 -1.09 -18.03 2.39
N HIS A 472 0.12 -17.86 2.90
CA HIS A 472 1.36 -18.32 2.27
C HIS A 472 2.07 -19.34 3.18
N PRO A 473 2.34 -20.58 2.73
CA PRO A 473 2.80 -21.67 3.61
C PRO A 473 4.08 -21.37 4.40
N ALA A 474 5.02 -20.63 3.82
CA ALA A 474 6.31 -20.33 4.46
C ALA A 474 6.27 -19.13 5.42
N ARG A 475 5.31 -18.21 5.28
CA ARG A 475 5.30 -16.93 6.01
C ARG A 475 4.12 -16.75 6.96
N SER A 476 2.98 -17.33 6.63
CA SER A 476 1.79 -17.25 7.48
C SER A 476 1.98 -17.94 8.82
N GLY A 477 1.30 -17.43 9.85
CA GLY A 477 1.25 -18.05 11.15
C GLY A 477 0.32 -19.26 11.21
N ASP A 478 0.14 -19.80 12.40
CA ASP A 478 -0.54 -21.06 12.66
C ASP A 478 -2.05 -20.92 12.83
N VAL A 479 -2.50 -19.76 13.33
CA VAL A 479 -3.92 -19.43 13.48
C VAL A 479 -4.17 -18.03 12.95
N TYR A 480 -5.08 -17.91 11.99
CA TYR A 480 -5.57 -16.64 11.47
C TYR A 480 -6.69 -16.12 12.35
N VAL A 481 -6.59 -14.89 12.84
CA VAL A 481 -7.57 -14.25 13.72
C VAL A 481 -8.27 -13.11 13.01
N VAL A 482 -9.61 -13.10 13.02
CA VAL A 482 -10.43 -12.01 12.49
C VAL A 482 -11.23 -11.39 13.62
N PHE A 483 -11.03 -10.10 13.85
CA PHE A 483 -11.83 -9.34 14.81
C PHE A 483 -13.21 -9.02 14.25
N ALA A 484 -14.17 -8.80 15.14
CA ALA A 484 -15.50 -8.31 14.77
C ALA A 484 -15.40 -6.96 14.03
N PRO A 485 -16.36 -6.63 13.15
CA PRO A 485 -16.31 -5.39 12.40
C PRO A 485 -16.09 -4.17 13.31
N ARG A 486 -15.16 -3.28 12.91
CA ARG A 486 -14.75 -2.07 13.64
C ARG A 486 -14.17 -2.33 15.04
N SER A 487 -13.65 -3.56 15.24
CA SER A 487 -12.89 -3.94 16.43
C SER A 487 -11.46 -4.27 16.00
N TYR A 488 -10.48 -3.70 16.68
CA TYR A 488 -9.06 -3.87 16.34
C TYR A 488 -8.15 -3.51 17.51
N ILE A 489 -6.93 -3.97 17.46
CA ILE A 489 -5.89 -3.58 18.42
C ILE A 489 -5.41 -2.17 18.01
N ASN A 490 -5.58 -1.20 18.91
CA ASN A 490 -5.19 0.18 18.67
C ASN A 490 -3.90 0.59 19.40
N ASP A 491 -3.20 -0.34 20.00
CA ASP A 491 -1.94 -0.10 20.70
C ASP A 491 -0.74 -0.32 19.74
N MET A 492 -0.11 0.76 19.33
CA MET A 492 1.15 0.77 18.60
C MET A 492 2.31 0.96 19.58
N GLU A 493 2.66 -0.09 20.32
CA GLU A 493 3.76 -0.09 21.32
C GLU A 493 3.67 1.06 22.33
N GLY A 494 2.47 1.26 22.89
CA GLY A 494 2.18 2.28 23.89
C GLY A 494 1.59 3.57 23.32
N LEU A 495 1.54 3.73 21.99
CA LEU A 495 0.81 4.81 21.34
C LEU A 495 -0.60 4.32 20.98
N GLN A 496 -1.61 4.83 21.69
CA GLN A 496 -3.01 4.51 21.41
C GLN A 496 -3.49 5.30 20.20
N ILE A 497 -3.77 4.64 19.08
CA ILE A 497 -4.23 5.28 17.84
C ILE A 497 -5.75 5.29 17.72
N ALA A 498 -6.29 6.23 16.94
CA ALA A 498 -7.73 6.40 16.75
C ALA A 498 -8.32 5.28 15.89
N SER A 499 -7.64 4.92 14.81
CA SER A 499 -8.10 3.89 13.87
C SER A 499 -6.92 3.11 13.27
N THR A 500 -7.19 1.87 12.86
CA THR A 500 -6.28 1.05 12.07
C THR A 500 -7.05 0.07 11.19
N HIS A 501 -6.38 -0.53 10.27
CA HIS A 501 -6.85 -1.42 9.21
C HIS A 501 -6.22 -2.83 9.33
N GLY A 502 -6.38 -3.69 8.34
CA GLY A 502 -5.83 -5.04 8.33
C GLY A 502 -6.89 -6.12 8.50
N SER A 503 -8.11 -5.86 8.05
CA SER A 503 -9.24 -6.78 8.17
C SER A 503 -9.84 -7.14 6.80
N PRO A 504 -10.61 -8.26 6.71
CA PRO A 504 -11.33 -8.62 5.49
C PRO A 504 -12.62 -7.82 5.29
N TRP A 505 -12.91 -6.85 6.15
CA TRP A 505 -14.16 -6.12 6.10
C TRP A 505 -14.16 -5.05 5.00
N LYS A 506 -15.35 -4.73 4.47
CA LYS A 506 -15.50 -3.87 3.32
C LYS A 506 -14.89 -2.47 3.49
N TYR A 507 -14.87 -1.92 4.68
CA TYR A 507 -14.27 -0.61 4.93
C TYR A 507 -12.73 -0.59 4.73
N ASP A 508 -12.06 -1.76 4.85
CA ASP A 508 -10.63 -1.93 4.58
C ASP A 508 -10.37 -2.38 3.13
N THR A 509 -11.27 -3.19 2.56
CA THR A 509 -11.06 -3.74 1.21
C THR A 509 -11.53 -2.83 0.09
N HIS A 510 -12.48 -1.90 0.34
CA HIS A 510 -13.08 -1.04 -0.67
C HIS A 510 -12.26 0.23 -0.90
N VAL A 511 -11.63 0.32 -2.06
CA VAL A 511 -10.75 1.41 -2.47
C VAL A 511 -11.19 2.00 -3.81
N PRO A 512 -10.81 3.25 -4.15
CA PRO A 512 -11.05 3.78 -5.49
C PRO A 512 -10.13 3.11 -6.50
N VAL A 513 -10.58 2.95 -7.74
CA VAL A 513 -9.75 2.68 -8.91
C VAL A 513 -10.18 3.62 -10.02
N ILE A 514 -9.26 4.45 -10.49
CA ILE A 514 -9.53 5.46 -11.50
C ILE A 514 -8.41 5.45 -12.53
N PHE A 515 -8.75 5.27 -13.80
CA PHE A 515 -7.82 5.47 -14.93
C PHE A 515 -8.14 6.79 -15.61
N ALA A 516 -7.12 7.49 -16.10
CA ALA A 516 -7.28 8.76 -16.82
C ALA A 516 -6.12 9.01 -17.79
N GLY A 517 -6.25 10.03 -18.63
CA GLY A 517 -5.21 10.47 -19.54
C GLY A 517 -5.19 9.73 -20.87
N TYR A 518 -4.04 9.17 -21.24
CA TYR A 518 -3.82 8.57 -22.55
C TYR A 518 -4.89 7.53 -22.90
N ASP A 519 -5.67 7.82 -23.95
CA ASP A 519 -6.66 6.92 -24.54
C ASP A 519 -7.61 6.26 -23.50
N VAL A 520 -8.08 7.08 -22.54
CA VAL A 520 -9.05 6.70 -21.52
C VAL A 520 -10.27 7.61 -21.65
N GLU A 521 -11.45 7.02 -21.76
CA GLU A 521 -12.72 7.74 -21.82
C GLU A 521 -13.27 8.08 -20.42
N ALA A 522 -13.99 9.20 -20.34
CA ALA A 522 -14.66 9.60 -19.11
C ALA A 522 -15.93 8.76 -18.88
N GLN A 523 -15.93 7.93 -17.84
CA GLN A 523 -17.09 7.09 -17.49
C GLN A 523 -17.07 6.66 -16.02
N LYS A 524 -18.23 6.38 -15.47
CA LYS A 524 -18.39 5.88 -14.10
C LYS A 524 -18.96 4.46 -14.12
N ILE A 525 -18.21 3.50 -13.58
CA ILE A 525 -18.51 2.07 -13.67
C ILE A 525 -18.77 1.50 -12.28
N SER A 526 -19.88 0.77 -12.12
CA SER A 526 -20.31 0.20 -10.84
C SER A 526 -20.21 -1.32 -10.75
N ARG A 527 -19.76 -2.01 -11.83
CA ARG A 527 -19.48 -3.43 -11.72
C ARG A 527 -18.35 -3.70 -10.73
N ALA A 528 -18.40 -4.85 -10.09
CA ALA A 528 -17.35 -5.26 -9.18
C ALA A 528 -16.04 -5.53 -9.95
N ILE A 529 -14.95 -4.97 -9.44
CA ILE A 529 -13.57 -5.24 -9.86
C ILE A 529 -12.68 -5.43 -8.63
N THR A 530 -11.44 -5.80 -8.84
CA THR A 530 -10.42 -5.85 -7.80
C THR A 530 -9.23 -4.96 -8.17
N PRO A 531 -8.51 -4.37 -7.22
CA PRO A 531 -7.25 -3.67 -7.51
C PRO A 531 -6.18 -4.56 -8.16
N TYR A 532 -6.31 -5.89 -8.07
CA TYR A 532 -5.45 -6.83 -8.83
C TYR A 532 -5.57 -6.65 -10.35
N ASP A 533 -6.68 -6.09 -10.83
CA ASP A 533 -6.95 -5.88 -12.26
C ASP A 533 -6.10 -4.75 -12.85
N ILE A 534 -5.45 -3.91 -12.01
CA ILE A 534 -4.64 -2.77 -12.46
C ILE A 534 -3.42 -3.23 -13.25
N ALA A 535 -2.56 -4.07 -12.67
CA ALA A 535 -1.31 -4.48 -13.30
C ALA A 535 -1.51 -5.21 -14.65
N PRO A 536 -2.42 -6.20 -14.79
CA PRO A 536 -2.70 -6.82 -16.09
C PRO A 536 -3.35 -5.86 -17.09
N THR A 537 -4.16 -4.88 -16.65
CA THR A 537 -4.74 -3.84 -17.52
C THR A 537 -3.65 -2.94 -18.10
N LEU A 538 -2.74 -2.44 -17.26
CA LEU A 538 -1.58 -1.67 -17.70
C LEU A 538 -0.71 -2.46 -18.68
N SER A 539 -0.45 -3.75 -18.37
CA SER A 539 0.32 -4.62 -19.24
C SER A 539 -0.35 -4.83 -20.60
N ASN A 540 -1.66 -5.05 -20.62
CA ASN A 540 -2.44 -5.20 -21.84
C ASN A 540 -2.41 -3.93 -22.69
N LYS A 541 -2.67 -2.75 -22.08
CA LYS A 541 -2.64 -1.46 -22.76
C LYS A 541 -1.29 -1.17 -23.43
N LEU A 542 -0.19 -1.66 -22.84
CA LEU A 542 1.16 -1.55 -23.38
C LEU A 542 1.55 -2.72 -24.30
N GLY A 543 0.73 -3.76 -24.44
CA GLY A 543 1.04 -4.96 -25.20
C GLY A 543 2.31 -5.66 -24.69
N ILE A 544 2.47 -5.77 -23.37
CA ILE A 544 3.56 -6.47 -22.70
C ILE A 544 3.03 -7.65 -21.88
N THR A 545 3.92 -8.52 -21.43
CA THR A 545 3.58 -9.62 -20.51
C THR A 545 3.08 -9.05 -19.18
N GLN A 546 2.05 -9.65 -18.61
CA GLN A 546 1.60 -9.32 -17.26
C GLN A 546 2.53 -9.92 -16.20
N PRO A 547 2.57 -9.40 -14.96
CA PRO A 547 3.40 -9.94 -13.89
C PRO A 547 3.18 -11.44 -13.66
N SER A 548 4.25 -12.16 -13.32
CA SER A 548 4.27 -13.62 -13.26
C SER A 548 3.26 -14.26 -12.30
N GLY A 549 2.88 -13.55 -11.25
CA GLY A 549 1.89 -13.97 -10.26
C GLY A 549 0.48 -13.42 -10.48
N SER A 550 0.26 -12.61 -11.52
CA SER A 550 -1.02 -11.93 -11.74
C SER A 550 -2.18 -12.89 -11.94
N ILE A 551 -3.26 -12.63 -11.22
CA ILE A 551 -4.56 -13.32 -11.37
C ILE A 551 -5.69 -12.34 -11.71
N GLY A 552 -5.37 -11.04 -11.80
CA GLY A 552 -6.36 -10.01 -12.13
C GLY A 552 -6.83 -10.11 -13.58
N GLU A 553 -7.97 -9.52 -13.84
CA GLU A 553 -8.59 -9.45 -15.17
C GLU A 553 -8.26 -8.12 -15.85
N VAL A 554 -8.19 -8.13 -17.18
CA VAL A 554 -8.04 -6.90 -17.96
C VAL A 554 -9.35 -6.11 -17.97
N LEU A 555 -9.29 -4.86 -17.59
CA LEU A 555 -10.42 -3.93 -17.59
C LEU A 555 -10.64 -3.43 -19.03
N GLN A 556 -11.61 -4.00 -19.72
CA GLN A 556 -11.87 -3.72 -21.15
C GLN A 556 -12.23 -2.26 -21.40
N GLU A 557 -12.93 -1.63 -20.46
CA GLU A 557 -13.31 -0.22 -20.54
C GLU A 557 -12.12 0.75 -20.57
N VAL A 558 -10.92 0.28 -20.26
CA VAL A 558 -9.67 1.04 -20.33
C VAL A 558 -8.86 0.69 -21.57
N THR A 559 -9.04 -0.54 -22.10
CA THR A 559 -8.18 -1.10 -23.16
C THR A 559 -8.81 -1.07 -24.55
N GLU A 560 -10.13 -0.99 -24.65
CA GLU A 560 -10.91 -0.82 -25.89
C GLU A 560 -11.13 0.65 -26.21
#